data_931930e07cda02ffef6b3736283bcb14
#
_entry.id   931930e07cda02ffef6b3736283bcb14
#
_cell.length_a   1.000
_cell.length_b   1.000
_cell.length_c   1.000
_cell.angle_alpha   90.00
_cell.angle_beta   90.00
_cell.angle_gamma   90.00
#
_symmetry.space_group_name_H-M   'P 1'
#
loop_
_entity.id
_entity.type
_entity.pdbx_description
1 polymer ?
#
loop_
_entity_poly.entity_id
_entity_poly.type
_entity_poly.pdbx_seq_one_letter_code
_entity_poly.pdbx_strand_id
1 'polypeptide(L)'
;MQSGEAVFVELRLSLFGVKRSIDLSALARFRDAWVVLAASILVVPLTLWLLAPNAVPDLAHGNLAGAQALATGWAKGEMIVLVRHVERCDHSKAACLSGSDGITDRSRSVAVAVGARFEQLGLADADIYNSPSMRTVQTAGYMFNHAARGDDWLINCRGRMLQDALAHKVPGRNLVLVTHSECMAQIEKDLKVPASNMGYGASLFISAASPSAPKMLGFIEASDWRTVTTR
;
A
#
# COMPACT_ATOMS: atom_id res chain seq x y z
N MET A 1 43.39 47.52 24.90
CA MET A 1 43.98 47.25 23.56
C MET A 1 44.52 45.83 23.56
N GLN A 2 43.75 44.90 23.01
CA GLN A 2 44.19 43.51 22.77
C GLN A 2 44.06 43.27 21.26
N SER A 3 45.19 43.07 20.63
CA SER A 3 45.34 42.75 19.23
C SER A 3 44.86 41.32 18.99
N GLY A 4 43.82 41.17 18.19
CA GLY A 4 43.40 39.86 17.73
C GLY A 4 44.35 39.36 16.63
N GLU A 5 45.13 38.35 16.90
CA GLU A 5 45.92 37.63 15.90
C GLU A 5 44.99 36.80 15.00
N ALA A 6 45.08 37.10 13.70
CA ALA A 6 44.37 36.32 12.68
C ALA A 6 45.13 35.00 12.45
N VAL A 7 44.49 33.89 12.77
CA VAL A 7 45.00 32.54 12.49
C VAL A 7 44.70 32.18 11.05
N PHE A 8 45.77 32.10 10.22
CA PHE A 8 45.67 31.59 8.84
C PHE A 8 45.89 30.08 8.83
N VAL A 9 44.86 29.35 8.41
CA VAL A 9 44.99 27.93 8.12
C VAL A 9 45.15 27.74 6.60
N GLU A 10 46.34 27.34 6.16
CA GLU A 10 46.58 26.97 4.75
C GLU A 10 46.09 25.56 4.46
N LEU A 11 44.96 25.45 3.75
CA LEU A 11 44.53 24.20 3.13
C LEU A 11 45.12 24.12 1.71
N ARG A 12 46.16 23.28 1.51
CA ARG A 12 46.71 23.01 0.17
C ARG A 12 45.81 22.02 -0.58
N LEU A 13 44.93 22.50 -1.43
CA LEU A 13 44.33 21.71 -2.52
C LEU A 13 45.11 22.02 -3.82
N SER A 14 46.06 21.12 -4.12
CA SER A 14 46.83 21.17 -5.37
C SER A 14 46.10 20.39 -6.46
N LEU A 15 45.19 21.07 -7.18
CA LEU A 15 44.81 20.75 -8.55
C LEU A 15 44.49 22.08 -9.25
N PHE A 16 45.28 22.42 -10.27
CA PHE A 16 45.21 23.67 -11.04
C PHE A 16 45.64 24.96 -10.32
N GLY A 17 46.91 25.13 -10.05
CA GLY A 17 47.70 26.39 -9.99
C GLY A 17 47.10 27.71 -9.52
N VAL A 18 45.91 27.76 -8.89
CA VAL A 18 45.26 28.95 -8.39
C VAL A 18 45.31 28.94 -6.86
N LYS A 19 46.25 29.68 -6.28
CA LYS A 19 46.25 30.03 -4.84
C LYS A 19 45.03 30.93 -4.59
N ARG A 20 43.90 30.39 -4.20
CA ARG A 20 42.81 31.13 -3.56
C ARG A 20 43.00 31.05 -2.05
N SER A 21 43.50 32.13 -1.46
CA SER A 21 43.41 32.30 -0.01
C SER A 21 41.93 32.53 0.34
N ILE A 22 41.34 31.63 1.08
CA ILE A 22 39.98 31.81 1.62
C ILE A 22 40.08 32.74 2.82
N ASP A 23 39.54 33.93 2.72
CA ASP A 23 39.48 34.89 3.81
C ASP A 23 38.48 34.43 4.87
N LEU A 24 38.98 33.80 5.90
CA LEU A 24 38.19 33.28 7.04
C LEU A 24 37.44 34.38 7.81
N SER A 25 37.89 35.64 7.70
CA SER A 25 37.19 36.78 8.32
C SER A 25 35.86 37.11 7.66
N ALA A 26 35.75 36.86 6.35
CA ALA A 26 34.51 36.99 5.60
C ALA A 26 33.49 35.90 5.99
N LEU A 27 33.95 34.70 6.31
CA LEU A 27 33.12 33.61 6.81
C LEU A 27 32.54 33.86 8.22
N ALA A 28 33.32 34.52 9.09
CA ALA A 28 32.89 34.90 10.43
C ALA A 28 31.70 35.87 10.44
N ARG A 29 31.60 36.76 9.44
CA ARG A 29 30.48 37.70 9.28
C ARG A 29 29.14 37.04 8.99
N PHE A 30 29.18 35.84 8.42
CA PHE A 30 27.97 35.05 8.09
C PHE A 30 27.81 33.83 8.98
N ARG A 31 28.52 33.77 10.11
CA ARG A 31 28.48 32.61 11.04
C ARG A 31 27.05 32.20 11.39
N ASP A 32 26.20 33.16 11.72
CA ASP A 32 24.83 32.90 12.13
C ASP A 32 23.98 32.41 10.94
N ALA A 33 24.21 32.96 9.76
CA ALA A 33 23.57 32.49 8.53
C ALA A 33 23.98 31.04 8.18
N TRP A 34 25.27 30.69 8.36
CA TRP A 34 25.75 29.32 8.17
C TRP A 34 25.20 28.34 9.20
N VAL A 35 25.04 28.75 10.47
CA VAL A 35 24.42 27.93 11.50
C VAL A 35 22.96 27.67 11.17
N VAL A 36 22.20 28.69 10.76
CA VAL A 36 20.80 28.55 10.34
C VAL A 36 20.68 27.63 9.12
N LEU A 37 21.55 27.81 8.12
CA LEU A 37 21.56 26.98 6.93
C LEU A 37 21.85 25.50 7.28
N ALA A 38 22.88 25.25 8.09
CA ALA A 38 23.25 23.91 8.51
C ALA A 38 22.14 23.26 9.36
N ALA A 39 21.52 24.00 10.27
CA ALA A 39 20.38 23.53 11.04
C ALA A 39 19.17 23.21 10.12
N SER A 40 18.90 24.06 9.13
CA SER A 40 17.80 23.83 8.18
C SER A 40 18.04 22.58 7.32
N ILE A 41 19.27 22.34 6.89
CA ILE A 41 19.64 21.12 6.10
C ILE A 41 19.42 19.84 6.91
N LEU A 42 19.53 19.88 8.25
CA LEU A 42 19.29 18.73 9.12
C LEU A 42 17.82 18.62 9.57
N VAL A 43 17.23 19.73 10.00
CA VAL A 43 15.87 19.72 10.58
C VAL A 43 14.81 19.50 9.52
N VAL A 44 14.91 20.15 8.35
CA VAL A 44 13.89 20.02 7.30
C VAL A 44 13.75 18.57 6.80
N PRO A 45 14.83 17.86 6.38
CA PRO A 45 14.67 16.47 5.93
C PRO A 45 14.26 15.54 7.07
N LEU A 46 14.71 15.78 8.31
CA LEU A 46 14.28 14.99 9.47
C LEU A 46 12.77 15.16 9.73
N THR A 47 12.27 16.40 9.70
CA THR A 47 10.83 16.66 9.86
C THR A 47 10.01 16.08 8.72
N LEU A 48 10.47 16.19 7.47
CA LEU A 48 9.81 15.58 6.32
C LEU A 48 9.79 14.06 6.43
N TRP A 49 10.87 13.44 6.90
CA TRP A 49 10.93 11.99 7.14
C TRP A 49 10.00 11.55 8.27
N LEU A 50 9.95 12.28 9.39
CA LEU A 50 9.06 11.99 10.52
C LEU A 50 7.57 12.21 10.20
N LEU A 51 7.26 13.13 9.29
CA LEU A 51 5.90 13.43 8.85
C LEU A 51 5.50 12.66 7.57
N ALA A 52 6.42 11.90 6.96
CA ALA A 52 6.12 11.10 5.79
C ALA A 52 5.07 10.03 6.17
N PRO A 53 3.95 9.91 5.42
CA PRO A 53 2.97 8.88 5.69
C PRO A 53 3.62 7.50 5.49
N ASN A 54 3.39 6.60 6.43
CA ASN A 54 3.89 5.24 6.36
C ASN A 54 3.30 4.54 5.14
N ALA A 55 4.14 3.87 4.35
CA ALA A 55 3.68 3.02 3.26
C ALA A 55 2.70 1.95 3.78
N VAL A 56 1.79 1.48 2.90
CA VAL A 56 0.90 0.37 3.23
C VAL A 56 1.75 -0.85 3.60
N PRO A 57 1.58 -1.44 4.81
CA PRO A 57 2.41 -2.54 5.26
C PRO A 57 2.23 -3.79 4.39
N ASP A 58 3.34 -4.45 4.07
CA ASP A 58 3.32 -5.81 3.54
C ASP A 58 3.11 -6.78 4.72
N LEU A 59 2.05 -7.58 4.66
CA LEU A 59 1.69 -8.53 5.72
C LEU A 59 2.42 -9.87 5.58
N ALA A 60 3.02 -10.14 4.43
CA ALA A 60 3.70 -11.39 4.12
C ALA A 60 5.17 -11.40 4.58
N HIS A 61 5.83 -10.24 4.62
CA HIS A 61 7.27 -10.14 4.84
C HIS A 61 7.61 -9.47 6.17
N GLY A 62 7.84 -10.30 7.21
CA GLY A 62 8.37 -9.84 8.50
C GLY A 62 7.38 -9.06 9.39
N ASN A 63 6.11 -8.98 9.02
CA ASN A 63 5.09 -8.25 9.77
C ASN A 63 4.19 -9.19 10.60
N LEU A 64 4.78 -9.83 11.61
CA LEU A 64 4.04 -10.74 12.48
C LEU A 64 2.86 -10.07 13.21
N ALA A 65 3.03 -8.84 13.65
CA ALA A 65 1.97 -8.10 14.34
C ALA A 65 0.78 -7.83 13.40
N GLY A 66 1.04 -7.44 12.15
CA GLY A 66 0.01 -7.27 11.13
C GLY A 66 -0.70 -8.57 10.77
N ALA A 67 0.04 -9.66 10.61
CA ALA A 67 -0.53 -10.98 10.34
C ALA A 67 -1.42 -11.47 11.51
N GLN A 68 -1.01 -11.27 12.76
CA GLN A 68 -1.81 -11.58 13.94
C GLN A 68 -3.08 -10.71 14.04
N ALA A 69 -2.95 -9.42 13.74
CA ALA A 69 -4.10 -8.50 13.70
C ALA A 69 -5.10 -8.91 12.62
N LEU A 70 -4.62 -9.34 11.44
CA LEU A 70 -5.47 -9.91 10.38
C LEU A 70 -6.20 -11.15 10.86
N ALA A 71 -5.49 -12.15 11.40
CA ALA A 71 -6.10 -13.40 11.88
C ALA A 71 -7.14 -13.13 12.97
N THR A 72 -6.83 -12.27 13.94
CA THR A 72 -7.73 -11.92 15.04
C THR A 72 -8.98 -11.19 14.53
N GLY A 73 -8.81 -10.21 13.65
CA GLY A 73 -9.91 -9.43 13.10
C GLY A 73 -10.76 -10.26 12.14
N TRP A 74 -10.15 -11.18 11.38
CA TRP A 74 -10.89 -12.13 10.53
C TRP A 74 -11.79 -13.03 11.35
N ALA A 75 -11.26 -13.63 12.43
CA ALA A 75 -12.04 -14.51 13.32
C ALA A 75 -13.23 -13.79 14.00
N LYS A 76 -13.17 -12.46 14.12
CA LYS A 76 -14.26 -11.64 14.68
C LYS A 76 -15.21 -11.08 13.62
N GLY A 77 -14.97 -11.33 12.35
CA GLY A 77 -15.75 -10.73 11.28
C GLY A 77 -15.57 -9.21 11.17
N GLU A 78 -14.38 -8.68 11.48
CA GLU A 78 -14.07 -7.24 11.52
C GLU A 78 -13.34 -6.74 10.28
N MET A 79 -13.13 -7.59 9.25
CA MET A 79 -12.36 -7.23 8.07
C MET A 79 -13.21 -6.75 6.90
N ILE A 80 -12.65 -5.76 6.18
CA ILE A 80 -12.99 -5.43 4.79
C ILE A 80 -11.74 -5.76 3.97
N VAL A 81 -11.90 -6.55 2.90
CA VAL A 81 -10.81 -6.98 2.04
C VAL A 81 -11.14 -6.63 0.60
N LEU A 82 -10.25 -5.87 -0.05
CA LEU A 82 -10.32 -5.65 -1.48
C LEU A 82 -9.34 -6.61 -2.17
N VAL A 83 -9.85 -7.37 -3.14
CA VAL A 83 -9.04 -8.27 -3.94
C VAL A 83 -8.99 -7.74 -5.38
N ARG A 84 -7.79 -7.44 -5.86
CA ARG A 84 -7.62 -7.09 -7.27
C ARG A 84 -7.89 -8.30 -8.15
N HIS A 85 -8.68 -8.14 -9.22
CA HIS A 85 -8.83 -9.21 -10.21
C HIS A 85 -7.45 -9.72 -10.70
N VAL A 86 -7.37 -10.98 -11.07
CA VAL A 86 -6.15 -11.57 -11.65
C VAL A 86 -5.87 -11.04 -13.06
N GLU A 87 -4.75 -11.43 -13.67
CA GLU A 87 -4.26 -10.85 -14.93
C GLU A 87 -5.36 -10.78 -15.99
N ARG A 88 -5.61 -9.55 -16.48
CA ARG A 88 -6.60 -9.29 -17.52
C ARG A 88 -6.07 -9.59 -18.92
N CYS A 89 -6.96 -10.04 -19.79
CA CYS A 89 -6.59 -10.52 -21.10
C CYS A 89 -6.12 -9.42 -22.05
N ASP A 90 -6.81 -8.29 -22.10
CA ASP A 90 -6.51 -7.15 -22.98
C ASP A 90 -5.19 -6.41 -22.65
N HIS A 91 -4.54 -6.71 -21.53
CA HIS A 91 -3.23 -6.20 -21.13
C HIS A 91 -2.14 -7.28 -21.14
N SER A 92 -2.40 -8.42 -21.75
CA SER A 92 -1.48 -9.55 -21.81
C SER A 92 -1.38 -10.12 -23.21
N LYS A 93 -0.24 -10.77 -23.50
CA LYS A 93 -0.06 -11.60 -24.71
C LYS A 93 -0.43 -13.07 -24.48
N ALA A 94 -0.82 -13.44 -23.27
CA ALA A 94 -1.24 -14.80 -22.94
C ALA A 94 -2.62 -15.10 -23.52
N ALA A 95 -2.92 -16.39 -23.70
CA ALA A 95 -4.25 -16.82 -24.15
C ALA A 95 -5.33 -16.35 -23.19
N CYS A 96 -6.42 -15.82 -23.73
CA CYS A 96 -7.61 -15.44 -22.99
C CYS A 96 -8.38 -16.68 -22.56
N LEU A 97 -8.94 -16.66 -21.35
CA LEU A 97 -9.87 -17.70 -20.91
C LEU A 97 -11.19 -17.65 -21.69
N SER A 98 -11.63 -16.45 -22.04
CA SER A 98 -12.83 -16.19 -22.83
C SER A 98 -12.64 -14.98 -23.74
N GLY A 99 -13.41 -13.91 -23.59
CA GLY A 99 -13.24 -12.64 -24.32
C GLY A 99 -12.13 -11.76 -23.78
N SER A 100 -11.77 -10.72 -24.52
CA SER A 100 -10.70 -9.76 -24.21
C SER A 100 -10.91 -9.01 -22.87
N ASP A 101 -12.16 -8.80 -22.43
CA ASP A 101 -12.48 -8.17 -21.14
C ASP A 101 -12.32 -9.13 -19.93
N GLY A 102 -12.05 -10.41 -20.19
CA GLY A 102 -11.85 -11.43 -19.17
C GLY A 102 -10.44 -11.50 -18.63
N ILE A 103 -10.13 -12.62 -17.96
CA ILE A 103 -8.80 -12.97 -17.47
C ILE A 103 -8.04 -13.84 -18.46
N THR A 104 -6.73 -13.93 -18.29
CA THR A 104 -5.92 -14.90 -19.04
C THR A 104 -6.15 -16.32 -18.51
N ASP A 105 -6.02 -17.33 -19.37
CA ASP A 105 -6.16 -18.74 -18.97
C ASP A 105 -5.15 -19.12 -17.88
N ARG A 106 -3.89 -18.65 -17.99
CA ARG A 106 -2.85 -18.93 -16.99
C ARG A 106 -3.15 -18.32 -15.61
N SER A 107 -3.88 -17.22 -15.52
CA SER A 107 -4.19 -16.56 -14.24
C SER A 107 -5.32 -17.23 -13.46
N ARG A 108 -6.04 -18.17 -14.07
CA ARG A 108 -7.05 -19.00 -13.41
C ARG A 108 -6.47 -19.73 -12.19
N SER A 109 -5.29 -20.33 -12.34
CA SER A 109 -4.62 -21.01 -11.22
C SER A 109 -4.22 -20.09 -10.08
N VAL A 110 -3.91 -18.83 -10.38
CA VAL A 110 -3.63 -17.81 -9.35
C VAL A 110 -4.90 -17.50 -8.56
N ALA A 111 -6.05 -17.32 -9.24
CA ALA A 111 -7.33 -17.10 -8.57
C ALA A 111 -7.68 -18.27 -7.64
N VAL A 112 -7.57 -19.51 -8.11
CA VAL A 112 -7.80 -20.72 -7.29
C VAL A 112 -6.86 -20.77 -6.08
N ALA A 113 -5.57 -20.45 -6.26
CA ALA A 113 -4.59 -20.48 -5.18
C ALA A 113 -4.89 -19.43 -4.09
N VAL A 114 -5.26 -18.21 -4.47
CA VAL A 114 -5.67 -17.16 -3.52
C VAL A 114 -6.98 -17.54 -2.83
N GLY A 115 -7.96 -18.08 -3.57
CA GLY A 115 -9.22 -18.57 -3.01
C GLY A 115 -9.02 -19.63 -1.93
N ALA A 116 -8.10 -20.60 -2.17
CA ALA A 116 -7.76 -21.62 -1.17
C ALA A 116 -7.20 -21.02 0.13
N ARG A 117 -6.59 -19.82 0.10
CA ARG A 117 -6.15 -19.11 1.31
C ARG A 117 -7.31 -18.46 2.06
N PHE A 118 -8.27 -17.90 1.35
CA PHE A 118 -9.50 -17.41 1.98
C PHE A 118 -10.31 -18.55 2.59
N GLU A 119 -10.37 -19.73 1.97
CA GLU A 119 -10.99 -20.93 2.56
C GLU A 119 -10.30 -21.35 3.87
N GLN A 120 -8.95 -21.27 3.93
CA GLN A 120 -8.19 -21.54 5.16
C GLN A 120 -8.47 -20.52 6.27
N LEU A 121 -8.76 -19.25 5.93
CA LEU A 121 -9.22 -18.25 6.89
C LEU A 121 -10.64 -18.52 7.38
N GLY A 122 -11.45 -19.25 6.61
CA GLY A 122 -12.86 -19.52 6.85
C GLY A 122 -13.78 -18.49 6.21
N LEU A 123 -14.70 -18.93 5.36
CA LEU A 123 -15.63 -18.08 4.60
C LEU A 123 -17.07 -18.13 5.11
N ALA A 124 -17.37 -18.90 6.14
CA ALA A 124 -18.74 -19.05 6.67
C ALA A 124 -19.35 -17.70 7.09
N ASP A 125 -18.54 -16.84 7.69
CA ASP A 125 -18.92 -15.49 8.11
C ASP A 125 -18.31 -14.40 7.20
N ALA A 126 -18.32 -14.64 5.88
CA ALA A 126 -17.90 -13.68 4.88
C ALA A 126 -19.00 -13.38 3.87
N ASP A 127 -19.20 -12.09 3.58
CA ASP A 127 -20.03 -11.62 2.47
C ASP A 127 -19.10 -11.28 1.31
N ILE A 128 -19.36 -11.88 0.13
CA ILE A 128 -18.46 -11.76 -1.02
C ILE A 128 -19.22 -11.03 -2.14
N TYR A 129 -18.62 -9.94 -2.62
CA TYR A 129 -19.12 -9.17 -3.75
C TYR A 129 -18.03 -9.04 -4.82
N ASN A 130 -18.44 -8.85 -6.05
CA ASN A 130 -17.54 -8.54 -7.16
C ASN A 130 -18.09 -7.39 -8.02
N SER A 131 -17.19 -6.64 -8.65
CA SER A 131 -17.54 -5.74 -9.74
C SER A 131 -18.19 -6.52 -10.89
N PRO A 132 -19.14 -5.94 -11.65
CA PRO A 132 -19.84 -6.65 -12.74
C PRO A 132 -18.98 -6.90 -13.97
N SER A 133 -17.72 -6.41 -14.04
CA SER A 133 -16.85 -6.66 -15.18
C SER A 133 -16.47 -8.15 -15.31
N MET A 134 -16.31 -8.64 -16.56
CA MET A 134 -16.02 -10.05 -16.82
C MET A 134 -14.79 -10.56 -16.03
N ARG A 135 -13.70 -9.77 -15.98
CA ARG A 135 -12.46 -10.14 -15.27
C ARG A 135 -12.65 -10.33 -13.77
N THR A 136 -13.49 -9.52 -13.11
CA THR A 136 -13.79 -9.66 -11.67
C THR A 136 -14.76 -10.81 -11.41
N VAL A 137 -15.76 -11.00 -12.28
CA VAL A 137 -16.70 -12.13 -12.22
C VAL A 137 -15.93 -13.46 -12.36
N GLN A 138 -15.04 -13.57 -13.34
CA GLN A 138 -14.22 -14.77 -13.52
C GLN A 138 -13.26 -14.97 -12.34
N THR A 139 -12.61 -13.91 -11.86
CA THR A 139 -11.72 -13.99 -10.69
C THR A 139 -12.48 -14.49 -9.47
N ALA A 140 -13.62 -13.89 -9.14
CA ALA A 140 -14.44 -14.30 -8.00
C ALA A 140 -14.95 -15.74 -8.15
N GLY A 141 -15.38 -16.13 -9.34
CA GLY A 141 -15.86 -17.49 -9.62
C GLY A 141 -14.78 -18.55 -9.38
N TYR A 142 -13.53 -18.29 -9.77
CA TYR A 142 -12.42 -19.21 -9.51
C TYR A 142 -11.89 -19.16 -8.07
N MET A 143 -11.96 -18.00 -7.40
CA MET A 143 -11.53 -17.88 -6.01
C MET A 143 -12.49 -18.54 -5.03
N PHE A 144 -13.79 -18.35 -5.21
CA PHE A 144 -14.77 -18.67 -4.17
C PHE A 144 -15.76 -19.76 -4.56
N ASN A 145 -15.63 -20.33 -5.76
CA ASN A 145 -16.51 -21.41 -6.26
C ASN A 145 -18.02 -21.11 -6.14
N HIS A 146 -18.38 -19.86 -5.93
CA HIS A 146 -19.75 -19.37 -5.77
C HIS A 146 -19.90 -18.11 -6.62
N ALA A 147 -21.11 -17.89 -7.16
CA ALA A 147 -21.43 -16.59 -7.77
C ALA A 147 -21.38 -15.52 -6.67
N ALA A 148 -20.31 -14.75 -6.64
CA ALA A 148 -20.28 -13.55 -5.84
C ALA A 148 -21.37 -12.60 -6.35
N ARG A 149 -21.94 -11.80 -5.46
CA ARG A 149 -22.99 -10.84 -5.84
C ARG A 149 -22.35 -9.69 -6.61
N GLY A 150 -22.66 -9.56 -7.90
CA GLY A 150 -22.21 -8.44 -8.74
C GLY A 150 -22.84 -7.13 -8.29
N ASP A 151 -22.03 -6.07 -8.15
CA ASP A 151 -22.52 -4.78 -7.72
C ASP A 151 -21.75 -3.63 -8.39
N ASP A 152 -22.48 -2.63 -8.92
CA ASP A 152 -21.94 -1.53 -9.73
C ASP A 152 -21.07 -0.54 -8.95
N TRP A 153 -21.25 -0.42 -7.63
CA TRP A 153 -20.41 0.47 -6.83
C TRP A 153 -18.94 0.00 -6.78
N LEU A 154 -18.67 -1.27 -7.08
CA LEU A 154 -17.32 -1.85 -7.16
C LEU A 154 -16.57 -1.53 -8.47
N ILE A 155 -17.21 -0.85 -9.42
CA ILE A 155 -16.58 -0.27 -10.59
C ILE A 155 -16.67 1.26 -10.57
N ASN A 156 -17.74 1.81 -10.01
CA ASN A 156 -17.99 3.24 -9.88
C ASN A 156 -17.52 3.80 -8.52
N CYS A 157 -16.35 3.36 -8.07
CA CYS A 157 -15.86 3.53 -6.70
C CYS A 157 -15.22 4.90 -6.40
N ARG A 158 -15.12 5.82 -7.36
CA ARG A 158 -14.44 7.11 -7.19
C ARG A 158 -15.07 7.97 -6.09
N GLY A 159 -14.26 8.37 -5.12
CA GLY A 159 -14.61 9.27 -4.02
C GLY A 159 -15.55 8.67 -2.97
N ARG A 160 -15.90 7.37 -3.09
CA ARG A 160 -16.91 6.73 -2.23
C ARG A 160 -16.53 5.33 -1.76
N MET A 161 -15.39 4.79 -2.17
CA MET A 161 -15.06 3.38 -1.95
C MET A 161 -15.13 2.96 -0.47
N LEU A 162 -14.56 3.75 0.42
CA LEU A 162 -14.60 3.48 1.86
C LEU A 162 -16.01 3.59 2.43
N GLN A 163 -16.76 4.64 2.03
CA GLN A 163 -18.13 4.85 2.48
C GLN A 163 -19.05 3.70 2.07
N ASP A 164 -18.97 3.29 0.80
CA ASP A 164 -19.80 2.22 0.26
C ASP A 164 -19.40 0.85 0.87
N ALA A 165 -18.10 0.59 1.06
CA ALA A 165 -17.64 -0.62 1.74
C ALA A 165 -18.12 -0.69 3.21
N LEU A 166 -18.07 0.42 3.95
CA LEU A 166 -18.60 0.47 5.31
C LEU A 166 -20.12 0.32 5.37
N ALA A 167 -20.85 0.85 4.39
CA ALA A 167 -22.31 0.68 4.31
C ALA A 167 -22.73 -0.78 4.03
N HIS A 168 -21.90 -1.55 3.33
CA HIS A 168 -22.15 -2.97 3.06
C HIS A 168 -21.57 -3.90 4.13
N LYS A 169 -20.78 -3.38 5.07
CA LYS A 169 -20.15 -4.15 6.13
C LYS A 169 -21.16 -4.52 7.22
N VAL A 170 -21.49 -5.81 7.31
CA VAL A 170 -22.34 -6.35 8.37
C VAL A 170 -21.49 -6.64 9.62
N PRO A 171 -21.92 -6.23 10.83
CA PRO A 171 -21.22 -6.57 12.06
C PRO A 171 -21.07 -8.10 12.23
N GLY A 172 -19.89 -8.55 12.66
CA GLY A 172 -19.59 -9.97 12.84
C GLY A 172 -19.36 -10.76 11.54
N ARG A 173 -19.40 -10.13 10.36
CA ARG A 173 -19.15 -10.78 9.08
C ARG A 173 -18.04 -10.04 8.33
N ASN A 174 -17.09 -10.77 7.78
CA ASN A 174 -16.07 -10.18 6.90
C ASN A 174 -16.68 -9.76 5.56
N LEU A 175 -16.15 -8.70 4.96
CA LEU A 175 -16.57 -8.23 3.65
C LEU A 175 -15.43 -8.41 2.65
N VAL A 176 -15.63 -9.23 1.62
CA VAL A 176 -14.63 -9.48 0.57
C VAL A 176 -15.12 -8.92 -0.75
N LEU A 177 -14.32 -8.07 -1.37
CA LEU A 177 -14.67 -7.26 -2.53
C LEU A 177 -13.70 -7.52 -3.69
N VAL A 178 -14.09 -8.30 -4.70
CA VAL A 178 -13.27 -8.51 -5.90
C VAL A 178 -13.48 -7.34 -6.85
N THR A 179 -12.44 -6.55 -7.04
CA THR A 179 -12.51 -5.25 -7.71
C THR A 179 -11.24 -4.93 -8.52
N HIS A 180 -10.95 -3.65 -8.71
CA HIS A 180 -9.93 -3.10 -9.59
C HIS A 180 -8.87 -2.31 -8.80
N SER A 181 -7.68 -2.10 -9.40
CA SER A 181 -6.61 -1.26 -8.83
C SER A 181 -7.08 0.15 -8.52
N GLU A 182 -7.97 0.71 -9.33
CA GLU A 182 -8.52 2.06 -9.16
C GLU A 182 -9.35 2.18 -7.88
N CYS A 183 -10.11 1.15 -7.53
CA CYS A 183 -10.91 1.12 -6.30
C CYS A 183 -10.03 0.87 -5.06
N MET A 184 -8.95 0.07 -5.20
CA MET A 184 -7.94 -0.07 -4.16
C MET A 184 -7.22 1.24 -3.89
N ALA A 185 -6.78 1.94 -4.94
CA ALA A 185 -6.17 3.27 -4.81
C ALA A 185 -7.14 4.31 -4.22
N GLN A 186 -8.45 4.19 -4.51
CA GLN A 186 -9.44 5.09 -3.93
C GLN A 186 -9.57 4.87 -2.41
N ILE A 187 -9.60 3.62 -1.94
CA ILE A 187 -9.71 3.35 -0.48
C ILE A 187 -8.43 3.74 0.27
N GLU A 188 -7.25 3.59 -0.37
CA GLU A 188 -5.99 4.11 0.17
C GLU A 188 -6.04 5.63 0.35
N LYS A 189 -6.55 6.34 -0.66
CA LYS A 189 -6.77 7.79 -0.60
C LYS A 189 -7.76 8.18 0.50
N ASP A 190 -8.88 7.47 0.63
CA ASP A 190 -9.91 7.73 1.63
C ASP A 190 -9.37 7.53 3.05
N LEU A 191 -8.47 6.56 3.25
CA LEU A 191 -7.75 6.28 4.50
C LEU A 191 -6.48 7.14 4.69
N LYS A 192 -6.16 8.03 3.73
CA LYS A 192 -5.00 8.93 3.76
C LYS A 192 -3.66 8.19 3.88
N VAL A 193 -3.56 7.02 3.28
CA VAL A 193 -2.31 6.27 3.15
C VAL A 193 -1.74 6.44 1.74
N PRO A 194 -0.42 6.33 1.54
CA PRO A 194 0.18 6.40 0.21
C PRO A 194 -0.35 5.30 -0.69
N ALA A 195 -0.47 5.59 -1.99
CA ALA A 195 -0.83 4.60 -2.97
C ALA A 195 0.24 3.50 -3.05
N SER A 196 -0.18 2.25 -3.06
CA SER A 196 0.68 1.09 -3.25
C SER A 196 0.49 0.48 -4.64
N ASN A 197 1.56 -0.11 -5.18
CA ASN A 197 1.51 -0.74 -6.50
C ASN A 197 1.31 -2.25 -6.35
N MET A 198 0.11 -2.63 -5.93
CA MET A 198 -0.27 -4.03 -5.75
C MET A 198 -0.48 -4.76 -7.09
N GLY A 199 0.04 -5.98 -7.20
CA GLY A 199 -0.08 -6.84 -8.37
C GLY A 199 -1.48 -7.40 -8.59
N TYR A 200 -1.67 -8.14 -9.69
CA TYR A 200 -2.88 -8.89 -9.97
C TYR A 200 -3.12 -9.98 -8.91
N GLY A 201 -4.34 -10.09 -8.40
CA GLY A 201 -4.70 -11.04 -7.35
C GLY A 201 -4.26 -10.64 -5.94
N ALA A 202 -3.61 -9.48 -5.76
CA ALA A 202 -3.27 -8.97 -4.45
C ALA A 202 -4.52 -8.67 -3.61
N SER A 203 -4.40 -8.80 -2.31
CA SER A 203 -5.47 -8.57 -1.33
C SER A 203 -5.06 -7.46 -0.37
N LEU A 204 -5.90 -6.44 -0.21
CA LEU A 204 -5.72 -5.29 0.68
C LEU A 204 -6.68 -5.42 1.86
N PHE A 205 -6.15 -5.34 3.08
CA PHE A 205 -6.88 -5.60 4.32
C PHE A 205 -7.10 -4.32 5.13
N ILE A 206 -8.34 -4.08 5.50
CA ILE A 206 -8.77 -2.96 6.32
C ILE A 206 -9.50 -3.51 7.55
N SER A 207 -9.12 -3.07 8.74
CA SER A 207 -9.86 -3.34 9.97
C SER A 207 -11.02 -2.36 10.09
N ALA A 208 -12.23 -2.89 10.20
CA ALA A 208 -13.46 -2.18 10.50
C ALA A 208 -13.99 -2.50 11.91
N ALA A 209 -13.10 -2.90 12.84
CA ALA A 209 -13.42 -3.09 14.25
C ALA A 209 -14.07 -1.85 14.88
N SER A 210 -13.70 -0.67 14.39
CA SER A 210 -14.36 0.61 14.68
C SER A 210 -14.79 1.24 13.36
N PRO A 211 -16.06 1.16 12.96
CA PRO A 211 -16.54 1.70 11.68
C PRO A 211 -16.32 3.22 11.54
N SER A 212 -16.27 3.96 12.65
CA SER A 212 -15.95 5.40 12.65
C SER A 212 -14.47 5.71 12.47
N ALA A 213 -13.59 4.72 12.64
CA ALA A 213 -12.14 4.85 12.54
C ALA A 213 -11.50 3.59 11.90
N PRO A 214 -11.85 3.25 10.66
CA PRO A 214 -11.28 2.09 9.98
C PRO A 214 -9.78 2.30 9.77
N LYS A 215 -9.01 1.19 9.81
CA LYS A 215 -7.54 1.25 9.73
C LYS A 215 -7.03 0.33 8.63
N MET A 216 -6.14 0.85 7.80
CA MET A 216 -5.36 0.03 6.89
C MET A 216 -4.47 -0.92 7.71
N LEU A 217 -4.60 -2.24 7.50
CA LEU A 217 -3.69 -3.22 8.08
C LEU A 217 -2.50 -3.49 7.18
N GLY A 218 -2.73 -3.62 5.89
CA GLY A 218 -1.70 -3.92 4.92
C GLY A 218 -2.23 -4.73 3.74
N PHE A 219 -1.32 -5.24 2.93
CA PHE A 219 -1.65 -6.06 1.77
C PHE A 219 -0.86 -7.37 1.74
N ILE A 220 -1.33 -8.33 0.93
CA ILE A 220 -0.66 -9.58 0.60
C ILE A 220 -0.70 -9.73 -0.92
N GLU A 221 0.47 -9.88 -1.57
CA GLU A 221 0.53 -10.23 -2.98
C GLU A 221 0.04 -11.67 -3.22
N ALA A 222 -0.48 -11.94 -4.42
CA ALA A 222 -1.00 -13.27 -4.75
C ALA A 222 0.03 -14.40 -4.57
N SER A 223 1.33 -14.12 -4.83
CA SER A 223 2.45 -15.06 -4.66
C SER A 223 2.80 -15.34 -3.20
N ASP A 224 2.49 -14.40 -2.28
CA ASP A 224 3.10 -14.33 -0.96
C ASP A 224 2.21 -14.88 0.17
N TRP A 225 1.02 -15.30 -0.16
CA TRP A 225 0.09 -15.90 0.79
C TRP A 225 0.67 -17.11 1.56
N ARG A 226 1.65 -17.82 0.97
CA ARG A 226 2.31 -18.96 1.62
C ARG A 226 3.19 -18.56 2.81
N THR A 227 3.64 -17.32 2.86
CA THR A 227 4.50 -16.80 3.94
C THR A 227 3.69 -16.29 5.13
N VAL A 228 2.38 -16.03 4.93
CA VAL A 228 1.48 -15.63 6.00
C VAL A 228 1.03 -16.86 6.75
N THR A 229 1.67 -17.13 7.89
CA THR A 229 1.27 -18.21 8.80
C THR A 229 -0.02 -17.79 9.52
N THR A 230 -1.16 -18.23 9.03
CA THR A 230 -2.42 -18.18 9.76
C THR A 230 -2.41 -19.33 10.78
N ARG A 231 -1.86 -19.12 11.97
CA ARG A 231 -1.97 -19.99 13.11
C ARG A 231 -2.81 -19.33 14.19
#